data_a42432399ff1dd551a7d21902897ad8f
#
_entry.id   a42432399ff1dd551a7d21902897ad8f
#
_cell.length_a   1.000
_cell.length_b   1.000
_cell.length_c   1.000
_cell.angle_alpha   90.00
_cell.angle_beta   90.00
_cell.angle_gamma   90.00
#
_symmetry.space_group_name_H-M   'P 1'
#
loop_
_entity.id
_entity.type
_entity.pdbx_description
1 polymer ?
#
loop_
_entity_poly.entity_id
_entity_poly.type
_entity_poly.pdbx_seq_one_letter_code
_entity_poly.pdbx_strand_id
1 'polypeptide(L)'
;MRFRPCIDIHNGKVKQIVGSSLRDEGDRADTNFASELDAAYYAKMYKKDGLKGGHIILLNPAGSDYYEKTRRQALGALAAYPGGMQIGGGITAENAESFLDAGASHVIVTSYVFYKENLERLLSAVGRSHIVLDLSCRKKEDGYYVVTDRWQQFTDMKLTDKVLTELSVCCDEFLIHGVDVEGKRSGMEEE
;
A
#
# COMPACT_ATOMS: atom_id res chain seq x y z
N MET A 1 13.94 -12.41 9.99
CA MET A 1 13.20 -11.17 9.71
C MET A 1 13.83 -10.49 8.49
N ARG A 2 13.03 -9.92 7.58
CA ARG A 2 13.52 -9.17 6.40
C ARG A 2 12.99 -7.74 6.50
N PHE A 3 13.85 -6.75 6.38
CA PHE A 3 13.43 -5.37 6.28
C PHE A 3 12.89 -5.08 4.88
N ARG A 4 11.69 -4.49 4.80
CA ARG A 4 11.01 -4.09 3.56
C ARG A 4 10.74 -2.59 3.61
N PRO A 5 11.47 -1.79 2.82
CA PRO A 5 11.33 -0.34 2.85
C PRO A 5 10.04 0.14 2.17
N CYS A 6 9.58 1.33 2.55
CA CYS A 6 8.46 2.02 1.93
C CYS A 6 8.92 3.23 1.11
N ILE A 7 8.19 3.53 0.04
CA ILE A 7 8.25 4.78 -0.72
C ILE A 7 6.84 5.33 -0.83
N ASP A 8 6.48 6.27 0.05
CA ASP A 8 5.21 6.96 -0.02
C ASP A 8 5.32 8.16 -0.95
N ILE A 9 4.38 8.29 -1.88
CA ILE A 9 4.37 9.36 -2.86
C ILE A 9 3.08 10.17 -2.71
N HIS A 10 3.23 11.45 -2.39
CA HIS A 10 2.14 12.40 -2.24
C HIS A 10 2.45 13.69 -2.99
N ASN A 11 1.52 14.16 -3.81
CA ASN A 11 1.64 15.36 -4.64
C ASN A 11 2.90 15.36 -5.52
N GLY A 12 3.26 14.17 -6.05
CA GLY A 12 4.41 13.97 -6.93
C GLY A 12 5.78 14.02 -6.26
N LYS A 13 5.84 13.95 -4.93
CA LYS A 13 7.08 13.90 -4.14
C LYS A 13 7.09 12.69 -3.21
N VAL A 14 8.26 12.14 -2.95
CA VAL A 14 8.45 11.14 -1.89
C VAL A 14 8.35 11.84 -0.54
N LYS A 15 7.46 11.35 0.33
CA LYS A 15 7.17 11.94 1.64
C LYS A 15 6.95 10.86 2.68
N GLN A 16 7.24 11.19 3.93
CA GLN A 16 6.67 10.51 5.08
C GLN A 16 5.58 11.40 5.68
N ILE A 17 4.35 10.95 5.65
CA ILE A 17 3.21 11.67 6.19
C ILE A 17 2.78 11.09 7.55
N VAL A 18 2.01 11.87 8.31
CA VAL A 18 1.25 11.36 9.45
C VAL A 18 -0.07 10.82 8.90
N GLY A 19 -0.27 9.52 8.92
CA GLY A 19 -1.36 8.84 8.22
C GLY A 19 -2.74 9.42 8.55
N SER A 20 -3.03 9.68 9.83
CA SER A 20 -4.30 10.28 10.28
C SER A 20 -4.54 11.73 9.79
N SER A 21 -3.55 12.39 9.22
CA SER A 21 -3.64 13.77 8.71
C SER A 21 -4.01 13.85 7.23
N LEU A 22 -4.01 12.75 6.49
CA LEU A 22 -4.31 12.72 5.07
C LEU A 22 -5.74 13.18 4.80
N ARG A 23 -5.91 14.18 3.95
CA ARG A 23 -7.21 14.76 3.56
C ARG A 23 -7.33 14.79 2.04
N ASP A 24 -8.52 14.43 1.52
CA ASP A 24 -8.83 14.56 0.09
C ASP A 24 -8.95 16.01 -0.33
N GLU A 25 -9.57 16.81 0.53
CA GLU A 25 -9.76 18.23 0.27
C GLU A 25 -8.43 18.96 0.22
N GLY A 26 -8.07 19.44 -0.96
CA GLY A 26 -6.83 20.16 -1.22
C GLY A 26 -5.57 19.27 -1.18
N ASP A 27 -5.71 17.94 -1.21
CA ASP A 27 -4.59 16.99 -1.19
C ASP A 27 -3.57 17.29 -0.08
N ARG A 28 -4.05 17.51 1.15
CA ARG A 28 -3.24 17.92 2.30
C ARG A 28 -2.87 16.73 3.17
N ALA A 29 -1.65 16.77 3.70
CA ALA A 29 -1.18 15.87 4.74
C ALA A 29 -0.08 16.54 5.57
N ASP A 30 -0.07 16.29 6.88
CA ASP A 30 1.05 16.68 7.72
C ASP A 30 2.26 15.82 7.35
N THR A 31 3.38 16.47 7.11
CA THR A 31 4.57 15.83 6.54
C THR A 31 5.70 15.85 7.56
N ASN A 32 6.17 14.66 7.97
CA ASN A 32 7.36 14.52 8.80
C ASN A 32 8.64 14.71 7.98
N PHE A 33 8.60 14.31 6.70
CA PHE A 33 9.73 14.40 5.79
C PHE A 33 9.22 14.55 4.34
N ALA A 34 9.84 15.43 3.58
CA ALA A 34 9.67 15.54 2.14
C ALA A 34 11.02 15.50 1.45
N SER A 35 11.18 14.61 0.48
CA SER A 35 12.43 14.46 -0.26
C SER A 35 12.51 15.41 -1.46
N GLU A 36 13.70 15.92 -1.74
CA GLU A 36 14.02 16.55 -3.02
C GLU A 36 14.46 15.54 -4.09
N LEU A 37 14.74 14.28 -3.67
CA LEU A 37 15.10 13.19 -4.57
C LEU A 37 13.84 12.47 -5.04
N ASP A 38 13.90 11.93 -6.26
CA ASP A 38 12.80 11.20 -6.86
C ASP A 38 12.65 9.77 -6.29
N ALA A 39 11.53 9.13 -6.57
CA ALA A 39 11.26 7.76 -6.11
C ALA A 39 12.22 6.73 -6.74
N ALA A 40 12.70 6.98 -7.96
CA ALA A 40 13.67 6.12 -8.64
C ALA A 40 15.03 6.10 -7.94
N TYR A 41 15.43 7.20 -7.30
CA TYR A 41 16.64 7.24 -6.48
C TYR A 41 16.57 6.23 -5.33
N TYR A 42 15.46 6.23 -4.58
CA TYR A 42 15.25 5.30 -3.47
C TYR A 42 15.17 3.85 -3.94
N ALA A 43 14.47 3.59 -5.03
CA ALA A 43 14.39 2.24 -5.60
C ALA A 43 15.77 1.71 -6.02
N LYS A 44 16.63 2.55 -6.63
CA LYS A 44 18.03 2.20 -6.95
C LYS A 44 18.85 1.92 -5.71
N MET A 45 18.68 2.71 -4.65
CA MET A 45 19.35 2.50 -3.37
C MET A 45 18.94 1.15 -2.77
N TYR A 46 17.64 0.84 -2.71
CA TYR A 46 17.13 -0.44 -2.21
C TYR A 46 17.60 -1.62 -3.05
N LYS A 47 17.66 -1.46 -4.38
CA LYS A 47 18.25 -2.46 -5.28
C LYS A 47 19.72 -2.74 -4.97
N LYS A 48 20.51 -1.70 -4.77
CA LYS A 48 21.94 -1.80 -4.42
C LYS A 48 22.14 -2.53 -3.09
N ASP A 49 21.25 -2.27 -2.11
CA ASP A 49 21.31 -2.88 -0.78
C ASP A 49 20.63 -4.27 -0.73
N GLY A 50 20.13 -4.77 -1.86
CA GLY A 50 19.47 -6.09 -1.95
C GLY A 50 18.11 -6.18 -1.25
N LEU A 51 17.47 -5.06 -0.96
CA LEU A 51 16.18 -4.99 -0.26
C LEU A 51 15.02 -5.23 -1.22
N LYS A 52 14.49 -6.45 -1.23
CA LYS A 52 13.33 -6.85 -2.05
C LYS A 52 12.03 -6.87 -1.25
N GLY A 53 10.91 -6.67 -1.97
CA GLY A 53 9.56 -6.75 -1.41
C GLY A 53 9.15 -5.51 -0.62
N GLY A 54 9.90 -4.43 -0.74
CA GLY A 54 9.45 -3.12 -0.27
C GLY A 54 8.26 -2.64 -1.07
N HIS A 55 7.54 -1.62 -0.61
CA HIS A 55 6.33 -1.16 -1.26
C HIS A 55 6.37 0.32 -1.62
N ILE A 56 5.66 0.66 -2.69
CA ILE A 56 5.43 2.01 -3.16
C ILE A 56 3.94 2.28 -2.96
N ILE A 57 3.59 3.38 -2.28
CA ILE A 57 2.19 3.76 -2.06
C ILE A 57 1.88 5.10 -2.73
N LEU A 58 0.88 5.09 -3.62
CA LEU A 58 0.31 6.30 -4.19
C LEU A 58 -0.75 6.86 -3.25
N LEU A 59 -0.48 8.01 -2.65
CA LEU A 59 -1.36 8.62 -1.64
C LEU A 59 -2.39 9.59 -2.25
N ASN A 60 -2.30 9.90 -3.54
CA ASN A 60 -3.29 10.70 -4.22
C ASN A 60 -4.35 9.80 -4.88
N PRO A 61 -5.66 10.09 -4.71
CA PRO A 61 -6.71 9.38 -5.44
C PRO A 61 -6.64 9.67 -6.94
N ALA A 62 -7.16 8.76 -7.76
CA ALA A 62 -7.12 8.87 -9.23
C ALA A 62 -7.76 10.15 -9.80
N GLY A 63 -8.68 10.79 -9.06
CA GLY A 63 -9.31 12.07 -9.44
C GLY A 63 -8.54 13.32 -9.02
N SER A 64 -7.39 13.18 -8.35
CA SER A 64 -6.57 14.31 -7.90
C SER A 64 -5.78 14.92 -9.05
N ASP A 65 -5.62 16.25 -9.06
CA ASP A 65 -4.74 16.99 -9.98
C ASP A 65 -3.26 16.55 -9.88
N TYR A 66 -2.90 15.91 -8.78
CA TYR A 66 -1.54 15.41 -8.51
C TYR A 66 -1.34 13.95 -8.91
N TYR A 67 -2.42 13.21 -9.25
CA TYR A 67 -2.34 11.77 -9.49
C TYR A 67 -1.30 11.41 -10.55
N GLU A 68 -1.32 12.06 -11.70
CA GLU A 68 -0.39 11.77 -12.79
C GLU A 68 1.08 12.07 -12.44
N LYS A 69 1.33 13.05 -11.60
CA LYS A 69 2.69 13.34 -11.10
C LYS A 69 3.14 12.24 -10.13
N THR A 70 2.25 11.82 -9.24
CA THR A 70 2.49 10.74 -8.27
C THR A 70 2.70 9.40 -9.00
N ARG A 71 1.85 9.09 -9.98
CA ARG A 71 1.98 7.89 -10.81
C ARG A 71 3.30 7.83 -11.59
N ARG A 72 3.75 8.95 -12.17
CA ARG A 72 5.05 9.01 -12.86
C ARG A 72 6.23 8.71 -11.95
N GLN A 73 6.22 9.20 -10.72
CA GLN A 73 7.23 8.88 -9.71
C GLN A 73 7.25 7.37 -9.42
N ALA A 74 6.09 6.76 -9.22
CA ALA A 74 5.95 5.33 -8.96
C ALA A 74 6.48 4.49 -10.14
N LEU A 75 6.07 4.82 -11.38
CA LEU A 75 6.57 4.12 -12.59
C LEU A 75 8.09 4.23 -12.73
N GLY A 76 8.66 5.40 -12.41
CA GLY A 76 10.12 5.59 -12.40
C GLY A 76 10.82 4.70 -11.39
N ALA A 77 10.24 4.53 -10.20
CA ALA A 77 10.77 3.64 -9.17
C ALA A 77 10.68 2.16 -9.58
N LEU A 78 9.54 1.73 -10.14
CA LEU A 78 9.36 0.36 -10.64
C LEU A 78 10.36 0.03 -11.75
N ALA A 79 10.53 0.92 -12.74
CA ALA A 79 11.52 0.76 -13.80
C ALA A 79 12.97 0.73 -13.29
N ALA A 80 13.27 1.45 -12.18
CA ALA A 80 14.60 1.45 -11.57
C ALA A 80 14.93 0.14 -10.84
N TYR A 81 13.91 -0.55 -10.31
CA TYR A 81 14.05 -1.83 -9.60
C TYR A 81 12.98 -2.85 -10.01
N PRO A 82 13.01 -3.36 -11.27
CA PRO A 82 12.01 -4.32 -11.76
C PRO A 82 11.96 -5.58 -10.89
N GLY A 83 10.76 -6.00 -10.50
CA GLY A 83 10.51 -7.15 -9.63
C GLY A 83 10.97 -6.99 -8.18
N GLY A 84 11.46 -5.81 -7.78
CA GLY A 84 11.96 -5.57 -6.44
C GLY A 84 10.96 -4.92 -5.49
N MET A 85 9.95 -4.24 -6.04
CA MET A 85 9.00 -3.43 -5.26
C MET A 85 7.55 -3.85 -5.56
N GLN A 86 6.72 -3.80 -4.54
CA GLN A 86 5.27 -3.91 -4.62
C GLN A 86 4.67 -2.50 -4.83
N ILE A 87 3.43 -2.39 -5.30
CA ILE A 87 2.76 -1.10 -5.50
C ILE A 87 1.33 -1.11 -5.00
N GLY A 88 0.93 -0.04 -4.30
CA GLY A 88 -0.41 0.17 -3.78
C GLY A 88 -0.90 1.61 -3.95
N GLY A 89 -2.14 1.84 -3.55
CA GLY A 89 -2.81 3.14 -3.65
C GLY A 89 -3.67 3.24 -4.92
N GLY A 90 -4.98 2.99 -4.78
CA GLY A 90 -5.93 3.08 -5.86
C GLY A 90 -5.81 1.98 -6.93
N ILE A 91 -5.32 0.80 -6.54
CA ILE A 91 -5.22 -0.34 -7.45
C ILE A 91 -6.61 -0.95 -7.69
N THR A 92 -6.89 -1.23 -8.96
CA THR A 92 -8.13 -1.88 -9.44
C THR A 92 -7.78 -2.96 -10.47
N ALA A 93 -8.75 -3.80 -10.85
CA ALA A 93 -8.56 -4.80 -11.89
C ALA A 93 -8.15 -4.19 -13.24
N GLU A 94 -8.60 -2.95 -13.52
CA GLU A 94 -8.34 -2.25 -14.78
C GLU A 94 -6.92 -1.69 -14.89
N ASN A 95 -6.25 -1.37 -13.76
CA ASN A 95 -4.93 -0.74 -13.78
C ASN A 95 -3.80 -1.66 -13.27
N ALA A 96 -4.13 -2.77 -12.61
CA ALA A 96 -3.16 -3.64 -11.94
C ALA A 96 -2.11 -4.21 -12.91
N GLU A 97 -2.53 -4.71 -14.09
CA GLU A 97 -1.63 -5.27 -15.10
C GLU A 97 -0.61 -4.23 -15.57
N SER A 98 -1.02 -2.98 -15.78
CA SER A 98 -0.12 -1.91 -16.21
C SER A 98 1.01 -1.62 -15.23
N PHE A 99 0.80 -1.81 -13.93
CA PHE A 99 1.83 -1.66 -12.92
C PHE A 99 2.76 -2.88 -12.85
N LEU A 100 2.24 -4.09 -13.05
CA LEU A 100 3.06 -5.30 -13.16
C LEU A 100 3.97 -5.21 -14.39
N ASP A 101 3.45 -4.80 -15.54
CA ASP A 101 4.22 -4.57 -16.77
C ASP A 101 5.30 -3.49 -16.59
N ALA A 102 5.02 -2.48 -15.77
CA ALA A 102 6.00 -1.46 -15.42
C ALA A 102 7.11 -1.94 -14.46
N GLY A 103 7.01 -3.18 -13.97
CA GLY A 103 8.03 -3.81 -13.15
C GLY A 103 7.65 -4.00 -11.67
N ALA A 104 6.38 -3.81 -11.27
CA ALA A 104 5.96 -4.19 -9.93
C ALA A 104 6.05 -5.71 -9.75
N SER A 105 6.48 -6.17 -8.57
CA SER A 105 6.42 -7.58 -8.21
C SER A 105 5.00 -8.02 -7.85
N HIS A 106 4.26 -7.16 -7.17
CA HIS A 106 2.89 -7.38 -6.73
C HIS A 106 2.12 -6.06 -6.71
N VAL A 107 0.81 -6.17 -6.75
CA VAL A 107 -0.13 -5.08 -6.48
C VAL A 107 -0.71 -5.23 -5.08
N ILE A 108 -0.81 -4.12 -4.34
CA ILE A 108 -1.34 -4.08 -2.98
C ILE A 108 -2.75 -3.50 -3.05
N VAL A 109 -3.72 -4.22 -2.51
CA VAL A 109 -5.11 -3.78 -2.45
C VAL A 109 -5.62 -3.83 -1.02
N THR A 110 -6.37 -2.80 -0.62
CA THR A 110 -6.90 -2.61 0.74
C THR A 110 -8.41 -2.84 0.74
N SER A 111 -9.19 -1.79 0.58
CA SER A 111 -10.65 -1.84 0.63
C SER A 111 -11.31 -2.63 -0.52
N TYR A 112 -10.57 -2.87 -1.58
CA TYR A 112 -11.05 -3.59 -2.77
C TYR A 112 -11.50 -5.02 -2.45
N VAL A 113 -10.90 -5.65 -1.43
CA VAL A 113 -11.20 -7.03 -0.99
C VAL A 113 -12.56 -7.18 -0.32
N PHE A 114 -13.14 -6.09 0.21
CA PHE A 114 -14.47 -6.14 0.85
C PHE A 114 -15.61 -6.27 -0.15
N TYR A 115 -15.33 -6.07 -1.43
CA TYR A 115 -16.29 -6.29 -2.51
C TYR A 115 -15.88 -7.54 -3.28
N LYS A 116 -16.56 -8.65 -3.01
CA LYS A 116 -16.22 -9.96 -3.57
C LYS A 116 -16.04 -9.94 -5.09
N GLU A 117 -16.91 -9.25 -5.83
CA GLU A 117 -16.81 -9.10 -7.28
C GLU A 117 -15.52 -8.42 -7.73
N ASN A 118 -15.05 -7.42 -6.98
CA ASN A 118 -13.82 -6.71 -7.29
C ASN A 118 -12.59 -7.61 -7.09
N LEU A 119 -12.57 -8.40 -6.02
CA LEU A 119 -11.49 -9.35 -5.76
C LEU A 119 -11.45 -10.44 -6.83
N GLU A 120 -12.60 -10.99 -7.23
CA GLU A 120 -12.68 -11.98 -8.31
C GLU A 120 -12.20 -11.42 -9.65
N ARG A 121 -12.54 -10.17 -9.98
CA ARG A 121 -12.04 -9.48 -11.18
C ARG A 121 -10.52 -9.29 -11.13
N LEU A 122 -9.99 -8.85 -9.99
CA LEU A 122 -8.55 -8.67 -9.82
C LEU A 122 -7.80 -10.01 -9.92
N LEU A 123 -8.30 -11.07 -9.27
CA LEU A 123 -7.74 -12.42 -9.37
C LEU A 123 -7.72 -12.92 -10.81
N SER A 124 -8.78 -12.64 -11.58
CA SER A 124 -8.85 -13.01 -12.99
C SER A 124 -7.86 -12.22 -13.86
N ALA A 125 -7.60 -10.95 -13.51
CA ALA A 125 -6.69 -10.09 -14.27
C ALA A 125 -5.22 -10.45 -14.02
N VAL A 126 -4.80 -10.62 -12.77
CA VAL A 126 -3.35 -10.73 -12.45
C VAL A 126 -2.95 -12.02 -11.74
N GLY A 127 -3.90 -12.83 -11.30
CA GLY A 127 -3.65 -14.05 -10.54
C GLY A 127 -3.21 -13.79 -9.11
N ARG A 128 -3.45 -14.77 -8.22
CA ARG A 128 -3.17 -14.64 -6.77
C ARG A 128 -1.70 -14.37 -6.44
N SER A 129 -0.78 -14.88 -7.26
CA SER A 129 0.67 -14.76 -7.04
C SER A 129 1.21 -13.33 -7.19
N HIS A 130 0.37 -12.39 -7.62
CA HIS A 130 0.74 -10.98 -7.76
C HIS A 130 -0.09 -10.06 -6.85
N ILE A 131 -0.85 -10.64 -5.92
CA ILE A 131 -1.73 -9.86 -5.03
C ILE A 131 -1.18 -9.88 -3.60
N VAL A 132 -1.05 -8.70 -3.02
CA VAL A 132 -0.86 -8.45 -1.59
C VAL A 132 -2.15 -7.86 -1.04
N LEU A 133 -2.71 -8.46 0.00
CA LEU A 133 -3.85 -7.90 0.73
C LEU A 133 -3.34 -7.05 1.89
N ASP A 134 -3.59 -5.74 1.83
CA ASP A 134 -3.35 -4.83 2.93
C ASP A 134 -4.56 -4.87 3.88
N LEU A 135 -4.33 -5.37 5.08
CA LEU A 135 -5.31 -5.44 6.16
C LEU A 135 -4.96 -4.38 7.21
N SER A 136 -5.20 -3.12 6.87
CA SER A 136 -5.10 -2.02 7.83
C SER A 136 -6.09 -2.24 8.95
N CYS A 137 -5.63 -2.25 10.20
CA CYS A 137 -6.46 -2.62 11.34
C CYS A 137 -6.31 -1.68 12.53
N ARG A 138 -7.36 -1.64 13.35
CA ARG A 138 -7.40 -0.91 14.61
C ARG A 138 -7.95 -1.79 15.73
N LYS A 139 -7.49 -1.51 16.96
CA LYS A 139 -7.87 -2.25 18.15
C LYS A 139 -9.25 -1.85 18.66
N LYS A 140 -10.10 -2.85 18.98
CA LYS A 140 -11.28 -2.75 19.85
C LYS A 140 -11.04 -3.54 21.12
N GLU A 141 -12.00 -3.55 22.04
CA GLU A 141 -11.89 -4.26 23.32
C GLU A 141 -11.57 -5.76 23.18
N ASP A 142 -12.11 -6.38 22.11
CA ASP A 142 -12.03 -7.84 21.90
C ASP A 142 -11.07 -8.25 20.76
N GLY A 143 -10.28 -7.33 20.21
CA GLY A 143 -9.26 -7.63 19.20
C GLY A 143 -9.13 -6.59 18.07
N TYR A 144 -8.45 -6.97 17.00
CA TYR A 144 -8.19 -6.09 15.87
C TYR A 144 -9.23 -6.27 14.79
N TYR A 145 -9.71 -5.15 14.26
CA TYR A 145 -10.68 -5.11 13.18
C TYR A 145 -10.13 -4.35 11.98
N VAL A 146 -10.38 -4.89 10.79
CA VAL A 146 -10.00 -4.21 9.57
C VAL A 146 -10.78 -2.91 9.42
N VAL A 147 -10.09 -1.87 8.99
CA VAL A 147 -10.65 -0.54 8.76
C VAL A 147 -10.50 -0.14 7.31
N THR A 148 -11.46 0.64 6.83
CA THR A 148 -11.54 1.17 5.47
C THR A 148 -11.70 2.68 5.49
N ASP A 149 -11.90 3.29 4.32
CA ASP A 149 -12.11 4.72 4.15
C ASP A 149 -11.05 5.54 4.89
N ARG A 150 -9.77 5.31 4.51
CA ARG A 150 -8.62 5.94 5.16
C ARG A 150 -8.61 5.77 6.67
N TRP A 151 -8.88 4.52 7.08
CA TRP A 151 -8.84 4.06 8.47
C TRP A 151 -9.94 4.65 9.37
N GLN A 152 -10.95 5.33 8.80
CA GLN A 152 -12.01 6.00 9.56
C GLN A 152 -13.19 5.08 9.86
N GLN A 153 -13.42 4.07 9.03
CA GLN A 153 -14.56 3.16 9.17
C GLN A 153 -14.12 1.75 9.58
N PHE A 154 -14.62 1.28 10.71
CA PHE A 154 -14.49 -0.12 11.08
C PHE A 154 -15.38 -0.98 10.20
N THR A 155 -14.84 -2.12 9.79
CA THR A 155 -15.63 -3.21 9.20
C THR A 155 -16.02 -4.21 10.30
N ASP A 156 -16.85 -5.21 9.94
CA ASP A 156 -17.16 -6.34 10.81
C ASP A 156 -16.10 -7.45 10.74
N MET A 157 -15.03 -7.24 9.96
CA MET A 157 -13.97 -8.22 9.77
C MET A 157 -12.96 -8.12 10.91
N LYS A 158 -13.09 -9.00 11.91
CA LYS A 158 -12.09 -9.21 12.94
C LYS A 158 -10.93 -10.04 12.40
N LEU A 159 -9.70 -9.60 12.63
CA LEU A 159 -8.50 -10.37 12.28
C LEU A 159 -8.40 -11.60 13.19
N THR A 160 -8.56 -12.76 12.61
CA THR A 160 -8.44 -14.06 13.26
C THR A 160 -7.71 -15.02 12.34
N ASP A 161 -7.14 -16.09 12.87
CA ASP A 161 -6.50 -17.16 12.08
C ASP A 161 -7.45 -17.71 11.01
N LYS A 162 -8.74 -17.82 11.33
CA LYS A 162 -9.77 -18.28 10.40
C LYS A 162 -9.90 -17.32 9.21
N VAL A 163 -10.04 -16.01 9.47
CA VAL A 163 -10.15 -15.00 8.42
C VAL A 163 -8.88 -14.93 7.56
N LEU A 164 -7.71 -14.97 8.17
CA LEU A 164 -6.45 -15.01 7.42
C LEU A 164 -6.33 -16.27 6.56
N THR A 165 -6.75 -17.43 7.07
CA THR A 165 -6.78 -18.67 6.31
C THR A 165 -7.73 -18.57 5.11
N GLU A 166 -8.93 -18.03 5.32
CA GLU A 166 -9.92 -17.83 4.24
C GLU A 166 -9.41 -16.85 3.16
N LEU A 167 -8.72 -15.78 3.54
CA LEU A 167 -8.18 -14.80 2.61
C LEU A 167 -6.89 -15.28 1.91
N SER A 168 -6.14 -16.20 2.50
CA SER A 168 -4.85 -16.69 1.96
C SER A 168 -4.97 -17.38 0.59
N VAL A 169 -6.16 -17.85 0.23
CA VAL A 169 -6.41 -18.45 -1.10
C VAL A 169 -6.47 -17.42 -2.22
N CYS A 170 -6.63 -16.14 -1.87
CA CYS A 170 -6.80 -15.01 -2.80
C CYS A 170 -5.55 -14.16 -2.98
N CYS A 171 -4.49 -14.38 -2.21
CA CYS A 171 -3.27 -13.56 -2.26
C CYS A 171 -2.01 -14.39 -2.10
N ASP A 172 -0.87 -13.79 -2.40
CA ASP A 172 0.45 -14.33 -2.13
C ASP A 172 0.95 -13.91 -0.74
N GLU A 173 0.59 -12.69 -0.32
CA GLU A 173 1.10 -12.07 0.89
C GLU A 173 0.05 -11.18 1.57
N PHE A 174 0.15 -11.04 2.87
CA PHE A 174 -0.56 -10.04 3.67
C PHE A 174 0.38 -8.90 4.08
N LEU A 175 -0.09 -7.66 3.94
CA LEU A 175 0.46 -6.48 4.58
C LEU A 175 -0.45 -6.12 5.76
N ILE A 176 0.02 -6.31 6.99
CA ILE A 176 -0.74 -5.96 8.20
C ILE A 176 -0.27 -4.60 8.68
N HIS A 177 -1.19 -3.66 8.75
CA HIS A 177 -0.91 -2.29 9.12
C HIS A 177 -1.66 -1.90 10.39
N GLY A 178 -0.92 -1.68 11.49
CA GLY A 178 -1.45 -1.21 12.77
C GLY A 178 -1.62 0.31 12.77
N VAL A 179 -2.80 0.79 12.39
CA VAL A 179 -3.10 2.22 12.18
C VAL A 179 -2.92 3.07 13.43
N ASP A 180 -3.19 2.50 14.60
CA ASP A 180 -3.21 3.26 15.86
C ASP A 180 -1.80 3.70 16.31
N VAL A 181 -0.73 3.10 15.78
CA VAL A 181 0.67 3.44 16.08
C VAL A 181 1.39 4.15 14.92
N GLU A 182 0.78 4.23 13.75
CA GLU A 182 1.34 4.86 12.54
C GLU A 182 1.79 6.30 12.76
N GLY A 183 3.05 6.59 12.48
CA GLY A 183 3.63 7.93 12.57
C GLY A 183 3.85 8.47 13.99
N LYS A 184 3.50 7.71 15.05
CA LYS A 184 3.59 8.17 16.45
C LYS A 184 4.96 8.00 17.09
N ARG A 185 5.92 7.34 16.42
CA ARG A 185 7.27 7.05 16.94
C ARG A 185 7.26 6.29 18.28
N SER A 186 6.23 5.48 18.52
CA SER A 186 6.04 4.73 19.76
C SER A 186 6.38 3.23 19.65
N GLY A 187 6.95 2.81 18.52
CA GLY A 187 7.21 1.40 18.23
C GLY A 187 6.07 0.74 17.44
N MET A 188 6.20 -0.57 17.26
CA MET A 188 5.17 -1.39 16.58
C MET A 188 4.10 -1.83 17.58
N GLU A 189 2.93 -2.17 17.08
CA GLU A 189 1.92 -2.93 17.82
C GLU A 189 2.38 -4.39 17.84
N GLU A 190 2.71 -4.91 19.01
CA GLU A 190 3.34 -6.24 19.17
C GLU A 190 2.37 -7.34 19.64
N GLU A 191 1.09 -7.01 19.85
CA GLU A 191 0.06 -7.97 20.33
C GLU A 191 -0.59 -8.77 19.19
#